data_2d6c54e49c4d4e8e00fe853057c1ea05
#
_entry.id   2d6c54e49c4d4e8e00fe853057c1ea05
#
_cell.length_a   1.000
_cell.length_b   1.000
_cell.length_c   1.000
_cell.angle_alpha   90.00
_cell.angle_beta   90.00
_cell.angle_gamma   90.00
#
_symmetry.space_group_name_H-M   'P 1'
#
loop_
_entity.id
_entity.type
_entity.pdbx_description
1 polymer ?
#
loop_
_entity_poly.entity_id
_entity_poly.type
_entity_poly.pdbx_seq_one_letter_code
_entity_poly.pdbx_strand_id
1 'polypeptide(L)'
;MNQPPSSLPRLGQWNGPEDLFSLQEKQLQQTVAWAARSPFYRERLNAAALPTTAADLASLPLTTKQDLRDNYPFGMLAVPKERLATYHESSGTAGQPTPSYYTAEDWVDLAERFARKWIGISAEDIFLVRTPYALLLTGHLAHAAGRLHGATVVPGDNRSLAMPYARVVRVMHDLGVTLSWSVPTECLIWAAAATAAGHRPATDFPALRALFVGGEPLTDARRRRISRLWGVPVIEEYGSTETGSLAGECPHGRLHLWADRALFEVYDPRTGTVRAEGEGQLVVTPLYREAMPLLRYNLEDNVSVSYDDCACGWNLPTIQVLGRASFGHRVGSATITQHRLEELVFSLPDAYQVVFWRARAEPTTLRIEIEVPEEHRAAAEAELAASVQAAFDVDSEVTGLPAGTLIPHHALTAMPDVVKPRSLFGPDEDWGKALLYY
;
A
#
# COMPACT_ATOMS: atom_id res chain seq x y z
N MET A 1 -8.25 -19.98 -17.61
CA MET A 1 -8.18 -19.18 -16.36
C MET A 1 -8.61 -20.13 -15.26
N ASN A 2 -7.74 -20.43 -14.32
CA ASN A 2 -8.09 -21.31 -13.20
C ASN A 2 -9.06 -20.56 -12.29
N GLN A 3 -10.25 -21.12 -12.10
CA GLN A 3 -11.13 -20.67 -11.03
C GLN A 3 -10.39 -20.84 -9.69
N PRO A 4 -10.60 -19.93 -8.70
CA PRO A 4 -10.03 -20.09 -7.39
C PRO A 4 -10.38 -21.50 -6.86
N PRO A 5 -9.45 -22.16 -6.18
CA PRO A 5 -9.75 -23.45 -5.58
C PRO A 5 -11.02 -23.30 -4.73
N SER A 6 -11.95 -24.21 -4.87
CA SER A 6 -13.25 -24.21 -4.19
C SER A 6 -13.15 -24.25 -2.65
N SER A 7 -11.94 -24.26 -2.12
CA SER A 7 -11.60 -24.36 -0.70
C SER A 7 -11.35 -23.02 -0.01
N LEU A 8 -11.23 -21.91 -0.76
CA LEU A 8 -10.96 -20.58 -0.14
C LEU A 8 -12.27 -19.99 0.42
N PRO A 9 -12.26 -19.47 1.69
CA PRO A 9 -13.42 -18.80 2.26
C PRO A 9 -13.81 -17.54 1.45
N ARG A 10 -15.09 -17.23 1.42
CA ARG A 10 -15.64 -16.04 0.74
C ARG A 10 -16.25 -15.10 1.74
N LEU A 11 -16.23 -13.81 1.45
CA LEU A 11 -16.94 -12.80 2.26
C LEU A 11 -18.40 -13.21 2.45
N GLY A 12 -18.88 -13.17 3.71
CA GLY A 12 -20.23 -13.57 4.10
C GLY A 12 -20.43 -15.04 4.45
N GLN A 13 -19.37 -15.86 4.46
CA GLN A 13 -19.45 -17.27 4.88
C GLN A 13 -19.33 -17.48 6.40
N TRP A 14 -19.18 -16.42 7.17
CA TRP A 14 -19.12 -16.42 8.64
C TRP A 14 -20.09 -15.40 9.22
N ASN A 15 -20.66 -15.71 10.39
CA ASN A 15 -21.62 -14.85 11.04
C ASN A 15 -21.04 -14.07 12.22
N GLY A 16 -19.79 -14.33 12.60
CA GLY A 16 -19.13 -13.69 13.71
C GLY A 16 -17.74 -14.22 14.00
N PRO A 17 -17.08 -13.75 15.08
CA PRO A 17 -15.72 -14.13 15.43
C PRO A 17 -15.51 -15.63 15.66
N GLU A 18 -16.50 -16.33 16.24
CA GLU A 18 -16.39 -17.76 16.52
C GLU A 18 -16.28 -18.61 15.24
N ASP A 19 -17.05 -18.26 14.21
CA ASP A 19 -16.96 -18.92 12.91
C ASP A 19 -15.57 -18.69 12.27
N LEU A 20 -15.03 -17.46 12.38
CA LEU A 20 -13.70 -17.10 11.92
C LEU A 20 -12.62 -17.90 12.66
N PHE A 21 -12.69 -17.99 13.97
CA PHE A 21 -11.72 -18.77 14.76
C PHE A 21 -11.72 -20.25 14.36
N SER A 22 -12.88 -20.82 14.11
CA SER A 22 -13.00 -22.21 13.63
C SER A 22 -12.37 -22.41 12.24
N LEU A 23 -12.54 -21.45 11.32
CA LEU A 23 -11.87 -21.46 10.01
C LEU A 23 -10.36 -21.36 10.14
N GLN A 24 -9.89 -20.45 10.99
CA GLN A 24 -8.47 -20.22 11.25
C GLN A 24 -7.78 -21.45 11.85
N GLU A 25 -8.36 -22.08 12.87
CA GLU A 25 -7.76 -23.26 13.51
C GLU A 25 -7.63 -24.42 12.55
N LYS A 26 -8.65 -24.67 11.74
CA LYS A 26 -8.61 -25.72 10.73
C LYS A 26 -7.47 -25.52 9.73
N GLN A 27 -7.24 -24.29 9.30
CA GLN A 27 -6.20 -23.97 8.31
C GLN A 27 -4.81 -23.82 8.95
N LEU A 28 -4.74 -23.44 10.22
CA LEU A 28 -3.48 -23.27 10.95
C LEU A 28 -2.65 -24.56 10.96
N GLN A 29 -3.26 -25.70 11.22
CA GLN A 29 -2.56 -26.99 11.24
C GLN A 29 -1.86 -27.27 9.89
N GLN A 30 -2.52 -26.97 8.78
CA GLN A 30 -1.92 -27.11 7.45
C GLN A 30 -0.78 -26.10 7.24
N THR A 31 -0.95 -24.87 7.68
CA THR A 31 0.06 -23.80 7.59
C THR A 31 1.31 -24.15 8.37
N VAL A 32 1.16 -24.66 9.59
CA VAL A 32 2.28 -25.13 10.42
C VAL A 32 2.99 -26.32 9.77
N ALA A 33 2.24 -27.27 9.19
CA ALA A 33 2.81 -28.39 8.47
C ALA A 33 3.60 -27.95 7.22
N TRP A 34 3.17 -26.90 6.53
CA TRP A 34 3.95 -26.28 5.46
C TRP A 34 5.21 -25.61 6.02
N ALA A 35 5.08 -24.78 7.06
CA ALA A 35 6.21 -24.08 7.67
C ALA A 35 7.32 -25.05 8.10
N ALA A 36 6.97 -26.19 8.69
CA ALA A 36 7.93 -27.21 9.12
C ALA A 36 8.76 -27.82 7.97
N ARG A 37 8.41 -27.55 6.70
CA ARG A 37 9.21 -28.00 5.55
C ARG A 37 10.36 -27.04 5.23
N SER A 38 10.26 -25.75 5.63
CA SER A 38 11.30 -24.78 5.37
C SER A 38 12.51 -24.98 6.28
N PRO A 39 13.73 -24.70 5.83
CA PRO A 39 14.93 -24.76 6.68
C PRO A 39 14.77 -23.98 7.98
N PHE A 40 14.34 -22.72 7.89
CA PHE A 40 14.19 -21.81 9.02
C PHE A 40 13.23 -22.34 10.11
N TYR A 41 12.02 -22.75 9.74
CA TYR A 41 11.06 -23.22 10.74
C TYR A 41 11.34 -24.64 11.22
N ARG A 42 12.05 -25.45 10.44
CA ARG A 42 12.49 -26.79 10.90
C ARG A 42 13.39 -26.71 12.14
N GLU A 43 14.20 -25.66 12.22
CA GLU A 43 15.05 -25.41 13.41
C GLU A 43 14.28 -24.82 14.58
N ARG A 44 13.22 -24.05 14.31
CA ARG A 44 12.41 -23.37 15.34
C ARG A 44 11.26 -24.20 15.89
N LEU A 45 10.72 -25.11 15.10
CA LEU A 45 9.59 -25.92 15.49
C LEU A 45 10.04 -27.25 16.08
N ASN A 46 9.48 -27.60 17.22
CA ASN A 46 9.64 -28.95 17.76
C ASN A 46 8.75 -29.92 16.98
N ALA A 47 9.35 -30.78 16.17
CA ALA A 47 8.61 -31.74 15.33
C ALA A 47 7.70 -32.70 16.13
N ALA A 48 7.98 -32.92 17.43
CA ALA A 48 7.17 -33.75 18.30
C ALA A 48 5.94 -33.03 18.90
N ALA A 49 5.87 -31.69 18.79
CA ALA A 49 4.80 -30.87 19.35
C ALA A 49 4.57 -29.61 18.49
N LEU A 50 4.07 -29.81 17.27
CA LEU A 50 3.70 -28.69 16.40
C LEU A 50 2.48 -27.95 16.94
N PRO A 51 2.44 -26.60 16.86
CA PRO A 51 1.25 -25.82 17.20
C PRO A 51 0.02 -26.30 16.43
N THR A 52 -1.08 -26.53 17.13
CA THR A 52 -2.36 -26.93 16.53
C THR A 52 -3.46 -25.90 16.75
N THR A 53 -3.28 -25.01 17.71
CA THR A 53 -4.21 -23.93 18.05
C THR A 53 -3.52 -22.57 18.00
N ALA A 54 -4.29 -21.50 17.98
CA ALA A 54 -3.75 -20.14 18.09
C ALA A 54 -3.01 -19.92 19.43
N ALA A 55 -3.46 -20.55 20.50
CA ALA A 55 -2.80 -20.49 21.81
C ALA A 55 -1.42 -21.17 21.79
N ASP A 56 -1.29 -22.32 21.14
CA ASP A 56 0.01 -22.98 20.96
C ASP A 56 0.94 -22.11 20.11
N LEU A 57 0.42 -21.52 19.03
CA LEU A 57 1.16 -20.63 18.15
C LEU A 57 1.72 -19.43 18.90
N ALA A 58 0.95 -18.86 19.84
CA ALA A 58 1.36 -17.73 20.67
C ALA A 58 2.61 -18.01 21.53
N SER A 59 2.95 -19.27 21.76
CA SER A 59 4.18 -19.67 22.48
C SER A 59 5.45 -19.56 21.63
N LEU A 60 5.33 -19.50 20.31
CA LEU A 60 6.47 -19.36 19.39
C LEU A 60 7.04 -17.94 19.45
N PRO A 61 8.36 -17.76 19.26
CA PRO A 61 8.93 -16.43 19.06
C PRO A 61 8.38 -15.78 17.79
N LEU A 62 8.37 -14.44 17.77
CA LEU A 62 8.02 -13.69 16.58
C LEU A 62 9.02 -13.96 15.46
N THR A 63 8.54 -14.03 14.23
CA THR A 63 9.36 -13.96 13.02
C THR A 63 9.54 -12.48 12.65
N THR A 64 10.76 -12.06 12.42
CA THR A 64 11.13 -10.67 12.18
C THR A 64 11.57 -10.43 10.73
N LYS A 65 11.64 -9.17 10.31
CA LYS A 65 12.27 -8.79 9.04
C LYS A 65 13.74 -9.20 8.97
N GLN A 66 14.43 -9.16 10.13
CA GLN A 66 15.83 -9.60 10.19
C GLN A 66 15.95 -11.11 9.94
N ASP A 67 15.03 -11.93 10.47
CA ASP A 67 15.01 -13.36 10.16
C ASP A 67 14.88 -13.63 8.64
N LEU A 68 14.04 -12.85 7.93
CA LEU A 68 13.90 -12.98 6.47
C LEU A 68 15.19 -12.60 5.73
N ARG A 69 15.89 -11.57 6.18
CA ARG A 69 17.18 -11.14 5.60
C ARG A 69 18.27 -12.18 5.85
N ASP A 70 18.37 -12.68 7.06
CA ASP A 70 19.40 -13.68 7.45
C ASP A 70 19.20 -15.01 6.72
N ASN A 71 17.97 -15.27 6.28
CA ASN A 71 17.59 -16.47 5.49
C ASN A 71 17.42 -16.20 3.99
N TYR A 72 17.95 -15.08 3.48
CA TYR A 72 17.98 -14.77 2.07
C TYR A 72 18.83 -15.77 1.27
N PRO A 73 18.45 -16.19 0.06
CA PRO A 73 17.16 -15.91 -0.58
C PRO A 73 16.07 -16.96 -0.29
N PHE A 74 16.38 -18.19 0.12
CA PHE A 74 15.46 -19.33 0.17
C PHE A 74 15.41 -20.08 1.50
N GLY A 75 15.95 -19.53 2.57
CA GLY A 75 15.87 -20.17 3.91
C GLY A 75 14.43 -20.35 4.43
N MET A 76 13.49 -19.52 3.97
CA MET A 76 12.07 -19.63 4.29
C MET A 76 11.27 -20.54 3.33
N LEU A 77 11.90 -21.13 2.30
CA LEU A 77 11.21 -21.89 1.26
C LEU A 77 10.69 -23.23 1.79
N ALA A 78 9.40 -23.47 1.62
CA ALA A 78 8.69 -24.66 2.09
C ALA A 78 8.27 -25.64 0.97
N VAL A 79 8.58 -25.29 -0.29
CA VAL A 79 8.28 -26.11 -1.48
C VAL A 79 9.54 -26.28 -2.34
N PRO A 80 9.59 -27.26 -3.25
CA PRO A 80 10.63 -27.30 -4.28
C PRO A 80 10.63 -26.02 -5.14
N LYS A 81 11.81 -25.54 -5.53
CA LYS A 81 11.96 -24.28 -6.30
C LYS A 81 11.18 -24.29 -7.62
N GLU A 82 11.03 -25.45 -8.22
CA GLU A 82 10.29 -25.69 -9.48
C GLU A 82 8.80 -25.39 -9.36
N ARG A 83 8.27 -25.32 -8.13
CA ARG A 83 6.88 -24.92 -7.87
C ARG A 83 6.69 -23.42 -7.73
N LEU A 84 7.76 -22.63 -7.70
CA LEU A 84 7.64 -21.20 -7.62
C LEU A 84 7.12 -20.62 -8.93
N ALA A 85 6.10 -19.79 -8.83
CA ALA A 85 5.57 -19.01 -9.94
C ALA A 85 6.27 -17.64 -10.06
N THR A 86 6.57 -17.02 -8.91
CA THR A 86 7.21 -15.70 -8.87
C THR A 86 8.10 -15.52 -7.65
N TYR A 87 9.07 -14.62 -7.79
CA TYR A 87 9.95 -14.12 -6.74
C TYR A 87 9.88 -12.59 -6.71
N HIS A 88 9.77 -12.02 -5.52
CA HIS A 88 9.69 -10.58 -5.27
C HIS A 88 10.61 -10.17 -4.13
N GLU A 89 10.88 -8.87 -4.04
CA GLU A 89 11.61 -8.27 -2.94
C GLU A 89 10.91 -7.02 -2.45
N SER A 90 11.05 -6.72 -1.16
CA SER A 90 10.62 -5.42 -0.61
C SER A 90 11.51 -4.28 -1.14
N SER A 91 11.05 -3.03 -1.02
CA SER A 91 11.80 -1.85 -1.51
C SER A 91 13.15 -1.61 -0.82
N GLY A 92 13.42 -2.28 0.30
CA GLY A 92 14.68 -2.13 1.04
C GLY A 92 14.93 -0.75 1.64
N THR A 93 13.93 0.10 1.78
CA THR A 93 14.07 1.49 2.29
C THR A 93 14.72 1.60 3.67
N ALA A 94 14.70 0.56 4.46
CA ALA A 94 15.29 0.49 5.80
C ALA A 94 16.50 -0.48 5.88
N GLY A 95 17.16 -0.77 4.75
CA GLY A 95 18.31 -1.68 4.70
C GLY A 95 18.23 -2.67 3.53
N GLN A 96 18.71 -3.92 3.73
CA GLN A 96 18.59 -4.95 2.72
C GLN A 96 17.12 -5.33 2.46
N PRO A 97 16.72 -5.62 1.19
CA PRO A 97 15.38 -6.07 0.88
C PRO A 97 15.08 -7.44 1.52
N THR A 98 13.81 -7.70 1.78
CA THR A 98 13.32 -9.01 2.22
C THR A 98 12.79 -9.79 1.02
N PRO A 99 13.10 -11.09 0.89
CA PRO A 99 12.57 -11.91 -0.18
C PRO A 99 11.10 -12.27 0.08
N SER A 100 10.36 -12.47 -1.01
CA SER A 100 9.00 -12.98 -0.97
C SER A 100 8.72 -13.78 -2.24
N TYR A 101 8.23 -14.99 -2.11
CA TYR A 101 7.99 -15.87 -3.26
C TYR A 101 6.70 -16.66 -3.07
N TYR A 102 6.12 -17.08 -4.19
CA TYR A 102 4.76 -17.58 -4.26
C TYR A 102 4.65 -18.71 -5.28
N THR A 103 3.81 -19.71 -4.97
CA THR A 103 3.34 -20.70 -5.96
C THR A 103 2.21 -20.09 -6.80
N ALA A 104 1.74 -20.83 -7.81
CA ALA A 104 0.58 -20.44 -8.59
C ALA A 104 -0.71 -20.43 -7.73
N GLU A 105 -0.81 -21.36 -6.77
CA GLU A 105 -1.92 -21.45 -5.83
C GLU A 105 -1.93 -20.27 -4.84
N ASP A 106 -0.74 -19.87 -4.33
CA ASP A 106 -0.59 -18.69 -3.49
C ASP A 106 -1.09 -17.42 -4.24
N TRP A 107 -0.84 -17.32 -5.55
CA TRP A 107 -1.30 -16.21 -6.38
C TRP A 107 -2.80 -16.11 -6.50
N VAL A 108 -3.52 -17.25 -6.51
CA VAL A 108 -4.99 -17.23 -6.54
C VAL A 108 -5.54 -16.58 -5.28
N ASP A 109 -5.01 -16.95 -4.11
CA ASP A 109 -5.39 -16.32 -2.83
C ASP A 109 -5.07 -14.83 -2.79
N LEU A 110 -3.85 -14.45 -3.20
CA LEU A 110 -3.41 -13.07 -3.24
C LEU A 110 -4.30 -12.18 -4.12
N ALA A 111 -4.57 -12.63 -5.34
CA ALA A 111 -5.37 -11.89 -6.32
C ALA A 111 -6.83 -11.75 -5.86
N GLU A 112 -7.40 -12.81 -5.25
CA GLU A 112 -8.76 -12.79 -4.73
C GLU A 112 -8.88 -11.83 -3.55
N ARG A 113 -7.93 -11.83 -2.60
CA ARG A 113 -7.92 -10.88 -1.47
C ARG A 113 -7.79 -9.43 -1.95
N PHE A 114 -6.89 -9.16 -2.90
CA PHE A 114 -6.75 -7.82 -3.48
C PHE A 114 -8.04 -7.33 -4.14
N ALA A 115 -8.76 -8.22 -4.82
CA ALA A 115 -10.00 -7.86 -5.52
C ALA A 115 -11.19 -7.57 -4.58
N ARG A 116 -11.09 -7.87 -3.28
CA ARG A 116 -12.14 -7.62 -2.28
C ARG A 116 -12.31 -6.15 -1.97
N LYS A 117 -12.59 -5.34 -2.98
CA LYS A 117 -12.97 -3.93 -2.85
C LYS A 117 -14.49 -3.84 -2.91
N TRP A 118 -15.09 -3.01 -2.06
CA TRP A 118 -16.55 -2.91 -2.01
C TRP A 118 -17.17 -2.47 -3.36
N ILE A 119 -16.44 -1.69 -4.15
CA ILE A 119 -16.90 -1.29 -5.49
C ILE A 119 -16.73 -2.40 -6.54
N GLY A 120 -15.93 -3.42 -6.23
CA GLY A 120 -15.66 -4.54 -7.10
C GLY A 120 -14.79 -4.21 -8.34
N ILE A 121 -14.22 -5.27 -8.91
CA ILE A 121 -13.56 -5.27 -10.22
C ILE A 121 -14.37 -6.21 -11.11
N SER A 122 -14.67 -5.82 -12.35
CA SER A 122 -15.49 -6.57 -13.29
C SER A 122 -14.92 -6.59 -14.69
N ALA A 123 -15.52 -7.38 -15.59
CA ALA A 123 -15.14 -7.45 -17.00
C ALA A 123 -15.41 -6.15 -17.78
N GLU A 124 -16.21 -5.24 -17.24
CA GLU A 124 -16.50 -3.94 -17.84
C GLU A 124 -15.42 -2.90 -17.52
N ASP A 125 -14.49 -3.23 -16.61
CA ASP A 125 -13.50 -2.27 -16.17
C ASP A 125 -12.28 -2.20 -17.06
N ILE A 126 -11.78 -0.97 -17.24
CA ILE A 126 -10.44 -0.66 -17.72
C ILE A 126 -9.63 -0.21 -16.49
N PHE A 127 -8.73 -1.07 -16.05
CA PHE A 127 -8.04 -0.94 -14.78
C PHE A 127 -6.58 -0.52 -14.97
N LEU A 128 -6.25 0.73 -14.65
CA LEU A 128 -4.90 1.26 -14.71
C LEU A 128 -4.12 0.84 -13.45
N VAL A 129 -3.02 0.10 -13.64
CA VAL A 129 -2.10 -0.30 -12.58
C VAL A 129 -0.85 0.57 -12.64
N ARG A 130 -0.72 1.51 -11.71
CA ARG A 130 0.34 2.52 -11.66
C ARG A 130 1.22 2.36 -10.41
N THR A 131 1.71 1.16 -10.17
CA THR A 131 2.71 0.83 -9.16
C THR A 131 3.87 0.08 -9.81
N PRO A 132 5.05 0.00 -9.16
CA PRO A 132 6.20 -0.66 -9.75
C PRO A 132 5.95 -2.13 -10.04
N TYR A 133 6.49 -2.61 -11.16
CA TYR A 133 6.49 -4.02 -11.52
C TYR A 133 7.84 -4.71 -11.23
N ALA A 134 8.96 -3.99 -11.33
CA ALA A 134 10.29 -4.57 -11.13
C ALA A 134 10.48 -5.07 -9.69
N LEU A 135 10.60 -6.37 -9.50
CA LEU A 135 10.77 -7.10 -8.23
C LEU A 135 9.67 -6.88 -7.19
N LEU A 136 8.94 -5.77 -7.23
CA LEU A 136 7.89 -5.45 -6.26
C LEU A 136 6.60 -6.23 -6.55
N LEU A 137 5.90 -6.62 -5.49
CA LEU A 137 4.67 -7.40 -5.60
C LEU A 137 3.49 -6.60 -6.17
N THR A 138 3.40 -5.32 -5.83
CA THR A 138 2.16 -4.51 -5.93
C THR A 138 1.59 -4.39 -7.33
N GLY A 139 2.44 -4.15 -8.36
CA GLY A 139 1.99 -4.07 -9.75
C GLY A 139 1.48 -5.41 -10.28
N HIS A 140 2.22 -6.48 -10.01
CA HIS A 140 1.84 -7.84 -10.42
C HIS A 140 0.56 -8.31 -9.74
N LEU A 141 0.40 -8.01 -8.45
CA LEU A 141 -0.78 -8.40 -7.67
C LEU A 141 -2.06 -7.74 -8.20
N ALA A 142 -2.04 -6.42 -8.38
CA ALA A 142 -3.17 -5.69 -8.94
C ALA A 142 -3.50 -6.15 -10.37
N HIS A 143 -2.47 -6.40 -11.19
CA HIS A 143 -2.63 -6.94 -12.54
C HIS A 143 -3.30 -8.32 -12.53
N ALA A 144 -2.84 -9.22 -11.66
CA ALA A 144 -3.43 -10.55 -11.53
C ALA A 144 -4.89 -10.49 -11.07
N ALA A 145 -5.19 -9.64 -10.09
CA ALA A 145 -6.55 -9.43 -9.59
C ALA A 145 -7.49 -8.88 -10.67
N GLY A 146 -7.06 -7.86 -11.42
CA GLY A 146 -7.83 -7.31 -12.53
C GLY A 146 -8.15 -8.40 -13.57
N ARG A 147 -7.16 -9.18 -13.97
CA ARG A 147 -7.36 -10.27 -14.94
C ARG A 147 -8.24 -11.40 -14.41
N LEU A 148 -8.13 -11.73 -13.12
CA LEU A 148 -8.96 -12.75 -12.49
C LEU A 148 -10.46 -12.41 -12.61
N HIS A 149 -10.79 -11.11 -12.53
CA HIS A 149 -12.16 -10.60 -12.64
C HIS A 149 -12.56 -10.17 -14.06
N GLY A 150 -11.71 -10.43 -15.06
CA GLY A 150 -12.02 -10.18 -16.47
C GLY A 150 -11.76 -8.75 -16.94
N ALA A 151 -11.25 -7.86 -16.09
CA ALA A 151 -10.98 -6.48 -16.47
C ALA A 151 -9.87 -6.37 -17.52
N THR A 152 -9.94 -5.33 -18.34
CA THR A 152 -8.83 -4.90 -19.20
C THR A 152 -7.80 -4.19 -18.34
N VAL A 153 -6.63 -4.79 -18.14
CA VAL A 153 -5.57 -4.20 -17.32
C VAL A 153 -4.61 -3.36 -18.17
N VAL A 154 -4.41 -2.11 -17.77
CA VAL A 154 -3.44 -1.18 -18.37
C VAL A 154 -2.21 -1.10 -17.45
N PRO A 155 -1.05 -1.71 -17.83
CA PRO A 155 0.15 -1.71 -17.01
C PRO A 155 0.87 -0.35 -17.13
N GLY A 156 0.70 0.50 -16.14
CA GLY A 156 1.16 1.88 -16.16
C GLY A 156 2.56 2.11 -15.55
N ASP A 157 3.11 1.19 -14.80
CA ASP A 157 4.40 1.24 -14.09
C ASP A 157 4.92 2.66 -13.77
N ASN A 158 4.95 3.03 -12.50
CA ASN A 158 5.37 4.39 -12.08
C ASN A 158 6.89 4.58 -12.03
N ARG A 159 7.68 3.57 -12.36
CA ARG A 159 9.14 3.65 -12.45
C ARG A 159 9.66 3.62 -13.89
N SER A 160 8.75 3.55 -14.86
CA SER A 160 9.11 3.52 -16.28
C SER A 160 9.10 4.91 -16.91
N LEU A 161 10.16 5.26 -17.62
CA LEU A 161 10.24 6.46 -18.45
C LEU A 161 9.19 6.46 -19.58
N ALA A 162 8.68 5.26 -19.95
CA ALA A 162 7.64 5.12 -20.97
C ALA A 162 6.27 5.66 -20.56
N MET A 163 6.06 5.91 -19.26
CA MET A 163 4.79 6.37 -18.70
C MET A 163 4.98 7.66 -17.87
N PRO A 164 5.37 8.79 -18.49
CA PRO A 164 5.36 10.09 -17.82
C PRO A 164 3.93 10.52 -17.45
N TYR A 165 3.77 11.45 -16.53
CA TYR A 165 2.47 11.88 -16.02
C TYR A 165 1.50 12.37 -17.10
N ALA A 166 1.99 13.12 -18.08
CA ALA A 166 1.17 13.55 -19.22
C ALA A 166 0.59 12.35 -20.01
N ARG A 167 1.36 11.26 -20.15
CA ARG A 167 0.88 10.04 -20.80
C ARG A 167 -0.12 9.28 -19.92
N VAL A 168 0.06 9.27 -18.60
CA VAL A 168 -0.92 8.68 -17.67
C VAL A 168 -2.27 9.35 -17.83
N VAL A 169 -2.30 10.70 -17.79
CA VAL A 169 -3.53 11.48 -17.95
C VAL A 169 -4.19 11.20 -19.29
N ARG A 170 -3.41 11.22 -20.38
CA ARG A 170 -3.91 10.90 -21.71
C ARG A 170 -4.51 9.49 -21.79
N VAL A 171 -3.82 8.49 -21.25
CA VAL A 171 -4.30 7.09 -21.22
C VAL A 171 -5.58 6.98 -20.41
N MET A 172 -5.65 7.65 -19.23
CA MET A 172 -6.87 7.66 -18.42
C MET A 172 -8.06 8.23 -19.18
N HIS A 173 -7.86 9.34 -19.91
CA HIS A 173 -8.89 10.01 -20.69
C HIS A 173 -9.28 9.19 -21.92
N ASP A 174 -8.32 8.86 -22.79
CA ASP A 174 -8.59 8.29 -24.11
C ASP A 174 -9.11 6.85 -24.06
N LEU A 175 -8.68 6.06 -23.07
CA LEU A 175 -9.17 4.69 -22.88
C LEU A 175 -10.45 4.63 -22.02
N GLY A 176 -10.86 5.74 -21.39
CA GLY A 176 -11.95 5.72 -20.44
C GLY A 176 -11.67 4.81 -19.24
N VAL A 177 -10.51 4.99 -18.60
CA VAL A 177 -10.13 4.21 -17.42
C VAL A 177 -11.20 4.32 -16.34
N THR A 178 -11.67 3.17 -15.84
CA THR A 178 -12.74 3.10 -14.84
C THR A 178 -12.21 2.93 -13.42
N LEU A 179 -11.10 2.27 -13.27
CA LEU A 179 -10.44 2.00 -11.97
C LEU A 179 -8.94 2.25 -12.08
N SER A 180 -8.32 2.65 -10.98
CA SER A 180 -6.85 2.69 -10.91
C SER A 180 -6.34 2.06 -9.62
N TRP A 181 -5.09 1.60 -9.66
CA TRP A 181 -4.30 1.22 -8.49
C TRP A 181 -2.99 1.99 -8.45
N SER A 182 -2.73 2.69 -7.36
CA SER A 182 -1.52 3.50 -7.19
C SER A 182 -1.25 3.81 -5.72
N VAL A 183 -0.20 4.58 -5.45
CA VAL A 183 -0.04 5.25 -4.16
C VAL A 183 -0.87 6.56 -4.13
N PRO A 184 -1.32 7.03 -2.96
CA PRO A 184 -2.09 8.27 -2.83
C PRO A 184 -1.41 9.50 -3.48
N THR A 185 -0.07 9.61 -3.38
CA THR A 185 0.70 10.70 -4.01
C THR A 185 0.51 10.75 -5.53
N GLU A 186 0.45 9.61 -6.20
CA GLU A 186 0.22 9.56 -7.65
C GLU A 186 -1.12 10.18 -8.03
N CYS A 187 -2.19 9.95 -7.26
CA CYS A 187 -3.50 10.53 -7.52
C CYS A 187 -3.50 12.07 -7.48
N LEU A 188 -2.70 12.66 -6.58
CA LEU A 188 -2.52 14.11 -6.50
C LEU A 188 -1.72 14.64 -7.70
N ILE A 189 -0.64 13.96 -8.07
CA ILE A 189 0.20 14.34 -9.22
C ILE A 189 -0.60 14.25 -10.52
N TRP A 190 -1.41 13.21 -10.70
CA TRP A 190 -2.26 13.09 -11.90
C TRP A 190 -3.30 14.20 -11.98
N ALA A 191 -3.90 14.60 -10.84
CA ALA A 191 -4.83 15.73 -10.83
C ALA A 191 -4.14 17.02 -11.27
N ALA A 192 -2.92 17.29 -10.76
CA ALA A 192 -2.12 18.45 -11.19
C ALA A 192 -1.72 18.36 -12.68
N ALA A 193 -1.32 17.17 -13.17
CA ALA A 193 -0.97 16.95 -14.57
C ALA A 193 -2.18 17.10 -15.50
N ALA A 194 -3.36 16.61 -15.08
CA ALA A 194 -4.60 16.78 -15.81
C ALA A 194 -4.97 18.27 -15.92
N THR A 195 -4.88 19.00 -14.82
CA THR A 195 -5.12 20.45 -14.81
C THR A 195 -4.13 21.19 -15.72
N ALA A 196 -2.85 20.84 -15.67
CA ALA A 196 -1.82 21.40 -16.55
C ALA A 196 -2.05 21.09 -18.04
N ALA A 197 -2.71 19.97 -18.34
CA ALA A 197 -3.14 19.60 -19.70
C ALA A 197 -4.48 20.24 -20.12
N GLY A 198 -5.10 21.06 -19.29
CA GLY A 198 -6.37 21.73 -19.57
C GLY A 198 -7.62 20.94 -19.22
N HIS A 199 -7.48 19.80 -18.53
CA HIS A 199 -8.61 18.99 -18.07
C HIS A 199 -9.05 19.40 -16.66
N ARG A 200 -10.31 19.13 -16.35
CA ARG A 200 -10.88 19.22 -15.01
C ARG A 200 -11.03 17.80 -14.46
N PRO A 201 -10.20 17.37 -13.49
CA PRO A 201 -10.19 15.97 -13.04
C PRO A 201 -11.57 15.45 -12.62
N ALA A 202 -12.38 16.26 -11.93
CA ALA A 202 -13.68 15.84 -11.43
C ALA A 202 -14.75 15.62 -12.51
N THR A 203 -14.58 16.14 -13.74
CA THR A 203 -15.63 16.14 -14.78
C THR A 203 -15.21 15.55 -16.10
N ASP A 204 -13.92 15.65 -16.45
CA ASP A 204 -13.46 15.29 -17.78
C ASP A 204 -12.99 13.82 -17.87
N PHE A 205 -13.14 13.05 -16.78
CA PHE A 205 -12.90 11.60 -16.69
C PHE A 205 -14.18 10.84 -16.28
N PRO A 206 -15.26 10.91 -17.04
CA PRO A 206 -16.59 10.45 -16.62
C PRO A 206 -16.69 8.92 -16.45
N ALA A 207 -15.77 8.16 -17.02
CA ALA A 207 -15.73 6.70 -16.85
C ALA A 207 -15.13 6.27 -15.52
N LEU A 208 -14.32 7.13 -14.87
CA LEU A 208 -13.65 6.80 -13.62
C LEU A 208 -14.67 6.55 -12.49
N ARG A 209 -14.60 5.38 -11.85
CA ARG A 209 -15.51 4.96 -10.77
C ARG A 209 -14.88 5.03 -9.39
N ALA A 210 -13.57 4.74 -9.31
CA ALA A 210 -12.82 4.77 -8.07
C ALA A 210 -11.31 4.81 -8.29
N LEU A 211 -10.60 5.29 -7.27
CA LEU A 211 -9.16 5.23 -7.14
C LEU A 211 -8.82 4.26 -6.01
N PHE A 212 -8.20 3.11 -6.33
CA PHE A 212 -7.65 2.20 -5.32
C PHE A 212 -6.25 2.65 -4.95
N VAL A 213 -5.98 2.76 -3.66
CA VAL A 213 -4.70 3.27 -3.16
C VAL A 213 -4.14 2.42 -2.03
N GLY A 214 -2.81 2.42 -1.88
CA GLY A 214 -2.11 1.77 -0.79
C GLY A 214 -0.60 2.02 -0.88
N GLY A 215 0.16 1.45 0.06
CA GLY A 215 1.62 1.56 0.08
C GLY A 215 2.19 2.86 0.65
N GLU A 216 1.35 3.84 0.92
CA GLU A 216 1.64 5.07 1.67
C GLU A 216 0.55 5.28 2.73
N PRO A 217 0.83 6.02 3.82
CA PRO A 217 -0.21 6.45 4.74
C PRO A 217 -1.31 7.24 4.01
N LEU A 218 -2.55 7.00 4.37
CA LEU A 218 -3.69 7.76 3.86
C LEU A 218 -4.46 8.33 5.04
N THR A 219 -4.31 9.65 5.26
CA THR A 219 -5.09 10.35 6.27
C THR A 219 -6.49 10.67 5.75
N ASP A 220 -7.45 10.89 6.65
CA ASP A 220 -8.81 11.26 6.27
C ASP A 220 -8.85 12.58 5.49
N ALA A 221 -8.03 13.56 5.86
CA ALA A 221 -7.94 14.83 5.13
C ALA A 221 -7.40 14.62 3.70
N ARG A 222 -6.34 13.79 3.54
CA ARG A 222 -5.78 13.47 2.22
C ARG A 222 -6.77 12.70 1.36
N ARG A 223 -7.47 11.70 1.93
CA ARG A 223 -8.55 10.96 1.27
C ARG A 223 -9.62 11.91 0.73
N ARG A 224 -10.13 12.80 1.59
CA ARG A 224 -11.13 13.81 1.21
C ARG A 224 -10.62 14.72 0.10
N ARG A 225 -9.37 15.18 0.17
CA ARG A 225 -8.74 16.02 -0.86
C ARG A 225 -8.70 15.30 -2.22
N ILE A 226 -8.20 14.08 -2.28
CA ILE A 226 -8.12 13.28 -3.52
C ILE A 226 -9.52 13.03 -4.08
N SER A 227 -10.47 12.61 -3.21
CA SER A 227 -11.85 12.35 -3.64
C SER A 227 -12.54 13.58 -4.23
N ARG A 228 -12.33 14.76 -3.64
CA ARG A 228 -12.87 16.02 -4.19
C ARG A 228 -12.22 16.41 -5.52
N LEU A 229 -10.91 16.23 -5.66
CA LEU A 229 -10.21 16.53 -6.90
C LEU A 229 -10.71 15.69 -8.08
N TRP A 230 -11.00 14.40 -7.83
CA TRP A 230 -11.39 13.45 -8.88
C TRP A 230 -12.91 13.22 -8.99
N GLY A 231 -13.69 13.64 -8.01
CA GLY A 231 -15.15 13.41 -7.97
C GLY A 231 -15.55 11.95 -7.72
N VAL A 232 -14.62 11.08 -7.31
CA VAL A 232 -14.86 9.64 -7.10
C VAL A 232 -14.33 9.16 -5.74
N PRO A 233 -14.80 8.02 -5.21
CA PRO A 233 -14.27 7.46 -3.98
C PRO A 233 -12.81 7.03 -4.11
N VAL A 234 -12.07 7.19 -3.00
CA VAL A 234 -10.71 6.67 -2.81
C VAL A 234 -10.82 5.48 -1.87
N ILE A 235 -10.40 4.31 -2.33
CA ILE A 235 -10.55 3.04 -1.61
C ILE A 235 -9.18 2.52 -1.22
N GLU A 236 -8.97 2.42 0.08
CA GLU A 236 -7.68 2.03 0.65
C GLU A 236 -7.51 0.51 0.72
N GLU A 237 -6.27 0.09 0.55
CA GLU A 237 -5.79 -1.25 0.82
C GLU A 237 -4.54 -1.21 1.68
N TYR A 238 -4.45 -2.14 2.63
CA TYR A 238 -3.28 -2.33 3.45
C TYR A 238 -2.65 -3.71 3.22
N GLY A 239 -1.33 -3.75 3.18
CA GLY A 239 -0.56 -4.99 3.02
C GLY A 239 0.93 -4.73 2.90
N SER A 240 1.70 -5.79 2.67
CA SER A 240 3.16 -5.73 2.47
C SER A 240 3.60 -6.65 1.33
N THR A 241 4.86 -6.50 0.89
CA THR A 241 5.44 -7.40 -0.11
C THR A 241 5.49 -8.84 0.41
N GLU A 242 5.74 -9.01 1.71
CA GLU A 242 5.88 -10.32 2.35
C GLU A 242 4.56 -11.05 2.52
N THR A 243 3.43 -10.35 2.57
CA THR A 243 2.12 -10.92 2.92
C THR A 243 1.05 -10.75 1.84
N GLY A 244 1.26 -9.82 0.91
CA GLY A 244 0.23 -9.35 -0.01
C GLY A 244 -0.84 -8.52 0.72
N SER A 245 -2.05 -8.51 0.18
CA SER A 245 -3.22 -7.83 0.75
C SER A 245 -3.59 -8.40 2.12
N LEU A 246 -3.64 -7.57 3.14
CA LEU A 246 -4.03 -7.95 4.51
C LEU A 246 -5.35 -7.32 4.94
N ALA A 247 -5.71 -6.15 4.39
CA ALA A 247 -6.97 -5.48 4.68
C ALA A 247 -7.47 -4.69 3.47
N GLY A 248 -8.77 -4.53 3.41
CA GLY A 248 -9.45 -3.70 2.42
C GLY A 248 -10.59 -2.90 3.02
N GLU A 249 -10.89 -1.79 2.38
CA GLU A 249 -11.90 -0.85 2.85
C GLU A 249 -13.31 -1.30 2.47
N CYS A 250 -14.24 -1.19 3.41
CA CYS A 250 -15.67 -1.42 3.23
C CYS A 250 -16.41 -0.13 2.80
N PRO A 251 -17.72 -0.22 2.42
CA PRO A 251 -18.51 0.96 2.00
C PRO A 251 -18.61 2.06 3.05
N HIS A 252 -18.32 1.75 4.32
CA HIS A 252 -18.35 2.71 5.42
C HIS A 252 -16.97 3.33 5.73
N GLY A 253 -15.97 3.16 4.85
CA GLY A 253 -14.64 3.75 4.99
C GLY A 253 -13.78 3.10 6.08
N ARG A 254 -14.13 1.90 6.57
CA ARG A 254 -13.32 1.16 7.56
C ARG A 254 -12.49 0.07 6.85
N LEU A 255 -11.20 -0.02 7.18
CA LEU A 255 -10.35 -1.12 6.75
C LEU A 255 -10.64 -2.36 7.57
N HIS A 256 -10.98 -3.47 6.91
CA HIS A 256 -11.20 -4.77 7.52
C HIS A 256 -10.05 -5.71 7.22
N LEU A 257 -9.47 -6.31 8.27
CA LEU A 257 -8.46 -7.35 8.15
C LEU A 257 -9.09 -8.63 7.59
N TRP A 258 -8.40 -9.26 6.65
CA TRP A 258 -8.81 -10.55 6.07
C TRP A 258 -8.58 -11.70 7.06
N ALA A 259 -9.32 -11.70 8.20
CA ALA A 259 -9.17 -12.68 9.26
C ALA A 259 -9.64 -14.09 8.86
N ASP A 260 -10.33 -14.22 7.75
CA ASP A 260 -10.61 -15.51 7.10
C ASP A 260 -9.39 -16.09 6.36
N ARG A 261 -8.32 -15.30 6.20
CA ARG A 261 -7.11 -15.67 5.44
C ARG A 261 -5.82 -15.56 6.25
N ALA A 262 -5.88 -14.97 7.43
CA ALA A 262 -4.74 -14.83 8.32
C ALA A 262 -5.16 -14.74 9.78
N LEU A 263 -4.28 -15.16 10.67
CA LEU A 263 -4.34 -14.82 12.09
C LEU A 263 -3.65 -13.47 12.29
N PHE A 264 -4.26 -12.62 13.11
CA PHE A 264 -3.71 -11.33 13.48
C PHE A 264 -3.54 -11.23 14.99
N GLU A 265 -2.42 -10.65 15.40
CA GLU A 265 -2.06 -10.39 16.79
C GLU A 265 -1.53 -8.94 16.87
N VAL A 266 -1.71 -8.31 18.02
CA VAL A 266 -1.18 -6.97 18.34
C VAL A 266 -0.11 -7.11 19.41
N TYR A 267 1.13 -6.79 19.05
CA TYR A 267 2.31 -6.90 19.92
C TYR A 267 2.67 -5.55 20.53
N ASP A 268 2.78 -5.50 21.87
CA ASP A 268 3.34 -4.34 22.56
C ASP A 268 4.85 -4.57 22.83
N PRO A 269 5.74 -3.87 22.10
CA PRO A 269 7.20 -4.05 22.26
C PRO A 269 7.75 -3.58 23.62
N ARG A 270 6.98 -2.78 24.37
CA ARG A 270 7.41 -2.29 25.69
C ARG A 270 7.23 -3.34 26.77
N THR A 271 6.20 -4.16 26.66
CA THR A 271 5.85 -5.19 27.65
C THR A 271 6.15 -6.60 27.17
N GLY A 272 6.38 -6.78 25.86
CA GLY A 272 6.53 -8.10 25.24
C GLY A 272 5.22 -8.89 25.14
N THR A 273 4.08 -8.26 25.45
CA THR A 273 2.76 -8.93 25.46
C THR A 273 2.12 -8.89 24.08
N VAL A 274 1.27 -9.88 23.82
CA VAL A 274 0.49 -10.01 22.60
C VAL A 274 -0.99 -10.10 22.95
N ARG A 275 -1.83 -9.45 22.15
CA ARG A 275 -3.29 -9.40 22.31
C ARG A 275 -3.97 -9.60 20.96
N ALA A 276 -5.27 -9.93 20.94
CA ALA A 276 -6.05 -10.03 19.72
C ALA A 276 -6.44 -8.65 19.16
N GLU A 277 -6.55 -7.64 20.04
CA GLU A 277 -7.02 -6.27 19.69
C GLU A 277 -6.30 -5.19 20.52
N GLY A 278 -6.51 -3.94 20.16
CA GLY A 278 -5.91 -2.76 20.80
C GLY A 278 -4.79 -2.16 19.96
N GLU A 279 -3.95 -1.34 20.59
CA GLU A 279 -2.84 -0.66 19.92
C GLU A 279 -1.52 -1.39 20.12
N GLY A 280 -0.70 -1.48 19.06
CA GLY A 280 0.63 -2.09 19.07
C GLY A 280 1.14 -2.36 17.66
N GLN A 281 2.13 -3.24 17.55
CA GLN A 281 2.67 -3.67 16.27
C GLN A 281 1.86 -4.84 15.71
N LEU A 282 1.52 -4.79 14.42
CA LEU A 282 0.77 -5.87 13.77
C LEU A 282 1.66 -7.09 13.55
N VAL A 283 1.20 -8.22 14.07
CA VAL A 283 1.79 -9.55 13.84
C VAL A 283 0.79 -10.38 13.03
N VAL A 284 1.27 -11.06 12.00
CA VAL A 284 0.43 -11.82 11.08
C VAL A 284 0.95 -13.24 10.84
N THR A 285 0.01 -14.20 10.76
CA THR A 285 0.25 -15.55 10.27
C THR A 285 -0.68 -15.80 9.09
N PRO A 286 -0.21 -15.63 7.82
CA PRO A 286 -1.00 -15.99 6.63
C PRO A 286 -1.33 -17.48 6.61
N LEU A 287 -2.58 -17.85 6.36
CA LEU A 287 -3.07 -19.24 6.48
C LEU A 287 -3.09 -20.02 5.15
N TYR A 288 -3.00 -19.34 4.01
CA TYR A 288 -3.13 -19.97 2.68
C TYR A 288 -1.87 -19.76 1.82
N ARG A 289 -0.70 -19.68 2.46
CA ARG A 289 0.57 -19.46 1.79
C ARG A 289 1.48 -20.68 1.96
N GLU A 290 1.71 -21.42 0.87
CA GLU A 290 2.50 -22.65 0.89
C GLU A 290 3.99 -22.40 0.62
N ALA A 291 4.33 -21.53 -0.35
CA ALA A 291 5.73 -21.36 -0.77
C ALA A 291 6.63 -20.80 0.35
N MET A 292 6.12 -19.79 1.07
CA MET A 292 6.83 -19.09 2.14
C MET A 292 5.88 -18.85 3.31
N PRO A 293 5.53 -19.89 4.07
CA PRO A 293 4.72 -19.72 5.28
C PRO A 293 5.42 -18.78 6.25
N LEU A 294 4.65 -17.91 6.88
CA LEU A 294 5.13 -16.99 7.90
C LEU A 294 4.32 -17.23 9.18
N LEU A 295 4.97 -17.67 10.24
CA LEU A 295 4.34 -17.84 11.55
C LEU A 295 4.70 -16.64 12.42
N ARG A 296 3.69 -15.92 12.92
CA ARG A 296 3.84 -14.76 13.80
C ARG A 296 4.82 -13.71 13.27
N TYR A 297 4.65 -13.32 12.00
CA TYR A 297 5.51 -12.32 11.36
C TYR A 297 5.16 -10.92 11.84
N ASN A 298 6.10 -10.24 12.49
CA ASN A 298 5.96 -8.85 12.91
C ASN A 298 6.25 -7.89 11.74
N LEU A 299 5.20 -7.18 11.28
CA LEU A 299 5.34 -6.17 10.22
C LEU A 299 6.04 -4.89 10.70
N GLU A 300 6.12 -4.67 12.02
CA GLU A 300 6.63 -3.43 12.64
C GLU A 300 5.81 -2.19 12.30
N ASP A 301 4.59 -2.37 11.81
CA ASP A 301 3.62 -1.30 11.63
C ASP A 301 2.80 -1.12 12.90
N ASN A 302 2.73 0.10 13.43
CA ASN A 302 1.86 0.45 14.55
C ASN A 302 0.42 0.55 14.06
N VAL A 303 -0.46 -0.13 14.73
CA VAL A 303 -1.87 -0.24 14.36
C VAL A 303 -2.77 -0.16 15.59
N SER A 304 -4.05 0.12 15.36
CA SER A 304 -5.13 -0.17 16.30
C SER A 304 -6.07 -1.17 15.65
N VAL A 305 -6.31 -2.30 16.30
CA VAL A 305 -7.21 -3.37 15.84
C VAL A 305 -8.41 -3.43 16.75
N SER A 306 -9.62 -3.55 16.18
CA SER A 306 -10.87 -3.70 16.93
C SER A 306 -11.77 -4.76 16.29
N TYR A 307 -12.49 -5.50 17.15
CA TYR A 307 -13.56 -6.42 16.76
C TYR A 307 -14.96 -5.80 16.90
N ASP A 308 -15.05 -4.48 17.02
CA ASP A 308 -16.33 -3.77 17.07
C ASP A 308 -17.14 -3.97 15.79
N ASP A 309 -18.43 -4.06 15.91
CA ASP A 309 -19.36 -4.22 14.80
C ASP A 309 -19.23 -3.11 13.76
N CYS A 310 -19.34 -3.48 12.50
CA CYS A 310 -19.44 -2.57 11.38
C CYS A 310 -20.72 -2.83 10.60
N ALA A 311 -21.41 -1.76 10.26
CA ALA A 311 -22.66 -1.83 9.48
C ALA A 311 -22.50 -2.43 8.06
N CYS A 312 -21.25 -2.66 7.60
CA CYS A 312 -21.00 -3.29 6.31
C CYS A 312 -21.38 -4.79 6.25
N GLY A 313 -21.54 -5.45 7.40
CA GLY A 313 -21.90 -6.86 7.49
C GLY A 313 -20.78 -7.84 7.10
N TRP A 314 -19.54 -7.38 6.95
CA TRP A 314 -18.42 -8.30 6.63
C TRP A 314 -18.01 -9.17 7.82
N ASN A 315 -18.36 -8.78 9.03
CA ASN A 315 -18.06 -9.51 10.27
C ASN A 315 -16.57 -9.86 10.40
N LEU A 316 -15.71 -8.90 10.05
CA LEU A 316 -14.26 -8.98 10.12
C LEU A 316 -13.74 -7.88 11.05
N PRO A 317 -12.62 -8.11 11.78
CA PRO A 317 -12.01 -7.07 12.61
C PRO A 317 -11.55 -5.90 11.74
N THR A 318 -11.57 -4.71 12.33
CA THR A 318 -11.10 -3.48 11.68
C THR A 318 -9.70 -3.12 12.12
N ILE A 319 -8.98 -2.39 11.26
CA ILE A 319 -7.65 -1.90 11.52
C ILE A 319 -7.56 -0.42 11.19
N GLN A 320 -6.84 0.33 12.02
CA GLN A 320 -6.33 1.66 11.72
C GLN A 320 -4.80 1.60 11.69
N VAL A 321 -4.20 2.01 10.59
CA VAL A 321 -2.74 2.06 10.44
C VAL A 321 -2.24 3.39 10.98
N LEU A 322 -1.48 3.35 12.06
CA LEU A 322 -0.95 4.54 12.75
C LEU A 322 0.43 4.96 12.23
N GLY A 323 1.04 4.14 11.36
CA GLY A 323 2.35 4.35 10.78
C GLY A 323 3.39 3.35 11.26
N ARG A 324 4.61 3.45 10.76
CA ARG A 324 5.70 2.57 11.17
C ARG A 324 6.30 3.00 12.49
N ALA A 325 6.66 2.03 13.32
CA ALA A 325 7.28 2.25 14.63
C ALA A 325 8.60 3.06 14.55
N SER A 326 9.30 3.01 13.40
CA SER A 326 10.61 3.64 13.17
C SER A 326 10.53 5.02 12.48
N PHE A 327 9.35 5.53 12.12
CA PHE A 327 9.20 6.76 11.33
C PHE A 327 8.56 7.93 12.11
N GLY A 328 9.25 8.40 13.13
CA GLY A 328 8.96 9.67 13.77
C GLY A 328 10.25 10.44 14.02
N HIS A 329 10.22 11.76 13.82
CA HIS A 329 11.33 12.65 14.10
C HIS A 329 11.07 13.46 15.36
N ARG A 330 12.06 13.57 16.24
CA ARG A 330 11.94 14.40 17.43
C ARG A 330 12.19 15.86 17.07
N VAL A 331 11.27 16.73 17.53
CA VAL A 331 11.38 18.17 17.48
C VAL A 331 11.04 18.67 18.89
N GLY A 332 12.03 19.19 19.63
CA GLY A 332 11.86 19.48 21.04
C GLY A 332 11.49 18.24 21.85
N SER A 333 10.36 18.30 22.55
CA SER A 333 9.79 17.18 23.31
C SER A 333 8.85 16.29 22.49
N ALA A 334 8.36 16.79 21.33
CA ALA A 334 7.39 16.09 20.50
C ALA A 334 8.02 15.08 19.54
N THR A 335 7.25 14.06 19.18
CA THR A 335 7.55 13.15 18.05
C THR A 335 6.61 13.47 16.91
N ILE A 336 7.16 13.94 15.79
CA ILE A 336 6.42 14.30 14.59
C ILE A 336 6.42 13.08 13.65
N THR A 337 5.26 12.58 13.28
CA THR A 337 5.10 11.56 12.25
C THR A 337 4.54 12.15 10.97
N GLN A 338 4.88 11.58 9.82
CA GLN A 338 4.33 12.03 8.54
C GLN A 338 2.80 12.00 8.54
N HIS A 339 2.19 10.95 9.06
CA HIS A 339 0.74 10.80 9.11
C HIS A 339 0.06 11.97 9.84
N ARG A 340 0.53 12.34 11.05
CA ARG A 340 -0.05 13.45 11.81
C ARG A 340 0.17 14.81 11.14
N LEU A 341 1.35 15.04 10.55
CA LEU A 341 1.63 16.29 9.85
C LEU A 341 0.81 16.40 8.55
N GLU A 342 0.71 15.31 7.81
CA GLU A 342 -0.08 15.24 6.57
C GLU A 342 -1.57 15.54 6.82
N GLU A 343 -2.14 15.06 7.93
CA GLU A 343 -3.52 15.39 8.30
C GLU A 343 -3.71 16.90 8.49
N LEU A 344 -2.75 17.60 9.12
CA LEU A 344 -2.81 19.06 9.28
C LEU A 344 -2.71 19.78 7.94
N VAL A 345 -1.76 19.39 7.08
CA VAL A 345 -1.56 20.02 5.77
C VAL A 345 -2.80 19.89 4.88
N PHE A 346 -3.36 18.68 4.78
CA PHE A 346 -4.55 18.46 3.94
C PHE A 346 -5.88 18.87 4.61
N SER A 347 -5.86 19.26 5.88
CA SER A 347 -7.00 19.90 6.55
C SER A 347 -7.11 21.39 6.25
N LEU A 348 -6.10 22.00 5.64
CA LEU A 348 -6.21 23.37 5.16
C LEU A 348 -7.36 23.54 4.18
N PRO A 349 -8.02 24.72 4.13
CA PRO A 349 -9.12 25.01 3.22
C PRO A 349 -8.81 24.64 1.76
N ASP A 350 -9.81 24.10 1.05
CA ASP A 350 -9.66 23.73 -0.37
C ASP A 350 -9.29 24.93 -1.26
N ALA A 351 -9.72 26.12 -0.86
CA ALA A 351 -9.40 27.37 -1.57
C ALA A 351 -7.89 27.61 -1.66
N TYR A 352 -7.10 27.12 -0.70
CA TYR A 352 -5.64 27.24 -0.73
C TYR A 352 -4.98 26.30 -1.73
N GLN A 353 -5.70 25.37 -2.31
CA GLN A 353 -5.25 24.46 -3.36
C GLN A 353 -3.96 23.68 -3.05
N VAL A 354 -3.65 23.48 -1.77
CA VAL A 354 -2.44 22.77 -1.35
C VAL A 354 -2.52 21.31 -1.80
N VAL A 355 -1.56 20.93 -2.67
CA VAL A 355 -1.40 19.57 -3.19
C VAL A 355 -0.01 19.03 -2.87
N PHE A 356 1.02 19.89 -3.03
CA PHE A 356 2.41 19.50 -2.80
C PHE A 356 2.98 20.22 -1.59
N TRP A 357 3.68 19.44 -0.79
CA TRP A 357 4.32 19.90 0.43
C TRP A 357 5.55 19.07 0.77
N ARG A 358 6.42 19.62 1.58
CA ARG A 358 7.51 18.90 2.24
C ARG A 358 7.81 19.52 3.58
N ALA A 359 8.44 18.75 4.48
CA ALA A 359 8.85 19.23 5.78
C ALA A 359 10.22 18.70 6.19
N ARG A 360 10.89 19.44 7.05
CA ARG A 360 12.14 19.06 7.71
C ARG A 360 12.00 19.24 9.21
N ALA A 361 12.20 18.17 9.95
CA ALA A 361 12.31 18.19 11.40
C ALA A 361 13.73 18.65 11.79
N GLU A 362 13.84 19.79 12.46
CA GLU A 362 15.06 20.28 13.09
C GLU A 362 15.00 20.05 14.61
N PRO A 363 16.09 20.20 15.37
CA PRO A 363 16.08 19.85 16.79
C PRO A 363 14.98 20.53 17.62
N THR A 364 14.61 21.80 17.29
CA THR A 364 13.64 22.59 18.04
C THR A 364 12.52 23.18 17.18
N THR A 365 12.59 23.05 15.86
CA THR A 365 11.68 23.73 14.91
C THR A 365 11.29 22.80 13.79
N LEU A 366 10.06 22.91 13.31
CA LEU A 366 9.58 22.19 12.14
C LEU A 366 9.50 23.16 10.95
N ARG A 367 10.31 22.93 9.90
CA ARG A 367 10.19 23.69 8.65
C ARG A 367 9.25 23.00 7.69
N ILE A 368 8.28 23.74 7.16
CA ILE A 368 7.26 23.23 6.24
C ILE A 368 7.20 24.15 5.01
N GLU A 369 7.24 23.56 3.84
CA GLU A 369 7.00 24.22 2.57
C GLU A 369 5.75 23.62 1.92
N ILE A 370 4.84 24.51 1.48
CA ILE A 370 3.60 24.15 0.77
C ILE A 370 3.49 24.94 -0.54
N GLU A 371 3.06 24.33 -1.62
CA GLU A 371 2.66 25.08 -2.81
C GLU A 371 1.26 25.66 -2.60
N VAL A 372 1.13 26.99 -2.78
CA VAL A 372 -0.11 27.73 -2.53
C VAL A 372 -0.19 28.96 -3.44
N PRO A 373 -1.39 29.31 -3.98
CA PRO A 373 -1.58 30.56 -4.71
C PRO A 373 -1.19 31.79 -3.89
N GLU A 374 -0.65 32.82 -4.55
CA GLU A 374 -0.12 34.04 -3.90
C GLU A 374 -1.15 34.69 -2.99
N GLU A 375 -2.41 34.77 -3.44
CA GLU A 375 -3.52 35.38 -2.71
C GLU A 375 -3.87 34.69 -1.39
N HIS A 376 -3.48 33.42 -1.23
CA HIS A 376 -3.74 32.62 -0.02
C HIS A 376 -2.50 32.37 0.82
N ARG A 377 -1.31 32.78 0.37
CA ARG A 377 -0.02 32.46 0.99
C ARG A 377 0.02 32.79 2.48
N ALA A 378 -0.17 34.03 2.82
CA ALA A 378 -0.05 34.49 4.21
C ALA A 378 -1.09 33.82 5.14
N ALA A 379 -2.29 33.57 4.63
CA ALA A 379 -3.33 32.89 5.39
C ALA A 379 -2.98 31.40 5.62
N ALA A 380 -2.53 30.70 4.59
CA ALA A 380 -2.15 29.29 4.68
C ALA A 380 -0.94 29.08 5.59
N GLU A 381 0.07 29.97 5.52
CA GLU A 381 1.24 29.95 6.42
C GLU A 381 0.81 30.08 7.89
N ALA A 382 0.00 31.08 8.19
CA ALA A 382 -0.46 31.35 9.55
C ALA A 382 -1.35 30.23 10.11
N GLU A 383 -2.28 29.72 9.30
CA GLU A 383 -3.21 28.66 9.72
C GLU A 383 -2.48 27.33 9.95
N LEU A 384 -1.55 26.97 9.07
CA LEU A 384 -0.77 25.74 9.24
C LEU A 384 0.16 25.83 10.44
N ALA A 385 0.84 26.97 10.64
CA ALA A 385 1.68 27.20 11.81
C ALA A 385 0.90 27.08 13.13
N ALA A 386 -0.30 27.69 13.20
CA ALA A 386 -1.18 27.58 14.35
C ALA A 386 -1.63 26.14 14.60
N SER A 387 -1.94 25.39 13.53
CA SER A 387 -2.34 23.99 13.61
C SER A 387 -1.21 23.09 14.12
N VAL A 388 0.03 23.32 13.66
CA VAL A 388 1.23 22.62 14.12
C VAL A 388 1.49 22.90 15.60
N GLN A 389 1.42 24.17 16.01
CA GLN A 389 1.60 24.57 17.41
C GLN A 389 0.54 23.89 18.30
N ALA A 390 -0.72 23.89 17.87
CA ALA A 390 -1.81 23.27 18.63
C ALA A 390 -1.67 21.75 18.75
N ALA A 391 -1.20 21.09 17.70
CA ALA A 391 -1.12 19.63 17.63
C ALA A 391 0.13 19.02 18.29
N PHE A 392 1.25 19.75 18.30
CA PHE A 392 2.54 19.22 18.72
C PHE A 392 3.25 20.03 19.80
N ASP A 393 2.78 21.24 20.09
CA ASP A 393 3.46 22.21 20.98
C ASP A 393 4.91 22.49 20.52
N VAL A 394 5.09 22.75 19.23
CA VAL A 394 6.36 22.96 18.55
C VAL A 394 6.30 24.20 17.68
N ASP A 395 7.35 25.01 17.71
CA ASP A 395 7.52 26.12 16.77
C ASP A 395 7.68 25.60 15.34
N SER A 396 7.09 26.31 14.38
CA SER A 396 7.21 25.97 12.96
C SER A 396 7.48 27.19 12.09
N GLU A 397 8.31 27.01 11.07
CA GLU A 397 8.52 27.93 9.96
C GLU A 397 7.76 27.39 8.75
N VAL A 398 6.61 27.98 8.43
CA VAL A 398 5.81 27.61 7.26
C VAL A 398 6.10 28.61 6.14
N THR A 399 6.43 28.10 4.95
CA THR A 399 6.72 28.90 3.76
C THR A 399 5.79 28.48 2.62
N GLY A 400 4.98 29.41 2.14
CA GLY A 400 4.15 29.26 0.95
C GLY A 400 4.98 29.51 -0.31
N LEU A 401 5.04 28.55 -1.21
CA LEU A 401 5.78 28.59 -2.46
C LEU A 401 4.82 28.72 -3.64
N PRO A 402 5.23 29.39 -4.73
CA PRO A 402 4.46 29.37 -5.97
C PRO A 402 4.29 27.95 -6.52
N ALA A 403 3.15 27.70 -7.18
CA ALA A 403 2.91 26.43 -7.89
C ALA A 403 4.06 26.14 -8.89
N GLY A 404 4.48 24.90 -8.95
CA GLY A 404 5.59 24.45 -9.80
C GLY A 404 6.97 24.59 -9.17
N THR A 405 7.07 24.98 -7.89
CA THR A 405 8.34 25.05 -7.16
C THR A 405 8.78 23.68 -6.63
N LEU A 406 7.86 22.94 -6.00
CA LEU A 406 8.14 21.59 -5.48
C LEU A 406 8.05 20.54 -6.59
N ILE A 407 7.03 20.64 -7.43
CA ILE A 407 6.87 19.79 -8.62
C ILE A 407 6.88 20.68 -9.86
N PRO A 408 8.01 20.76 -10.60
CA PRO A 408 8.14 21.62 -11.75
C PRO A 408 7.10 21.29 -12.84
N HIS A 409 6.52 22.29 -13.47
CA HIS A 409 5.50 22.14 -14.51
C HIS A 409 5.92 21.17 -15.64
N HIS A 410 7.20 21.21 -16.04
CA HIS A 410 7.69 20.29 -17.07
C HIS A 410 7.62 18.82 -16.66
N ALA A 411 7.74 18.50 -15.36
CA ALA A 411 7.60 17.12 -14.86
C ALA A 411 6.17 16.60 -15.03
N LEU A 412 5.16 17.49 -15.01
CA LEU A 412 3.75 17.14 -15.20
C LEU A 412 3.35 17.01 -16.68
N THR A 413 4.01 17.79 -17.55
CA THR A 413 3.60 17.96 -18.95
C THR A 413 4.54 17.32 -19.97
N ALA A 414 5.78 16.99 -19.58
CA ALA A 414 6.74 16.41 -20.50
C ALA A 414 6.30 15.04 -21.05
N MET A 415 6.50 14.86 -22.33
CA MET A 415 6.31 13.61 -23.07
C MET A 415 7.66 13.21 -23.69
N PRO A 416 8.61 12.69 -22.90
CA PRO A 416 9.88 12.29 -23.45
C PRO A 416 9.68 11.20 -24.52
N ASP A 417 10.42 11.33 -25.61
CA ASP A 417 10.45 10.29 -26.64
C ASP A 417 11.03 9.01 -26.06
N VAL A 418 10.19 8.01 -25.91
CA VAL A 418 10.65 6.66 -25.57
C VAL A 418 11.11 6.00 -26.87
N VAL A 419 12.35 6.22 -27.22
CA VAL A 419 12.93 5.64 -28.44
C VAL A 419 13.40 4.22 -28.13
N LYS A 420 13.06 3.26 -29.01
CA LYS A 420 13.68 1.93 -28.92
C LYS A 420 15.19 2.08 -29.10
N PRO A 421 16.03 1.32 -28.38
CA PRO A 421 17.47 1.33 -28.60
C PRO A 421 17.78 1.10 -30.08
N ARG A 422 18.54 2.00 -30.68
CA ARG A 422 19.03 1.86 -32.05
C ARG A 422 20.44 2.47 -32.16
N SER A 423 21.25 1.90 -33.02
CA SER A 423 22.62 2.33 -33.23
C SER A 423 22.84 3.01 -34.59
N LEU A 424 21.84 3.03 -35.47
CA LEU A 424 21.91 3.68 -36.77
C LEU A 424 20.95 4.87 -36.82
N PHE A 425 21.48 6.04 -37.19
CA PHE A 425 20.79 7.31 -37.26
C PHE A 425 20.96 7.92 -38.66
N GLY A 426 19.95 8.65 -39.11
CA GLY A 426 20.03 9.44 -40.34
C GLY A 426 20.87 10.70 -40.15
N PRO A 427 21.15 11.44 -41.25
CA PRO A 427 22.04 12.60 -41.23
C PRO A 427 21.49 13.77 -40.37
N ASP A 428 20.18 13.87 -40.22
CA ASP A 428 19.50 14.94 -39.48
C ASP A 428 18.99 14.50 -38.10
N GLU A 429 19.35 13.28 -37.67
CA GLU A 429 18.92 12.74 -36.37
C GLU A 429 19.99 12.92 -35.30
N ASP A 430 19.55 13.24 -34.07
CA ASP A 430 20.44 13.31 -32.92
C ASP A 430 20.86 11.91 -32.45
N TRP A 431 22.04 11.45 -32.81
CA TRP A 431 22.58 10.16 -32.41
C TRP A 431 23.02 10.08 -30.94
N GLY A 432 23.11 11.26 -30.25
CA GLY A 432 23.28 11.28 -28.78
C GLY A 432 22.14 10.58 -28.04
N LYS A 433 20.98 10.44 -28.67
CA LYS A 433 19.85 9.67 -28.14
C LYS A 433 20.17 8.19 -27.89
N ALA A 434 21.16 7.61 -28.58
CA ALA A 434 21.60 6.25 -28.33
C ALA A 434 22.08 6.05 -26.89
N LEU A 435 22.64 7.09 -26.26
CA LEU A 435 23.20 7.06 -24.91
C LEU A 435 22.12 7.10 -23.80
N LEU A 436 20.86 7.38 -24.14
CA LEU A 436 19.73 7.39 -23.17
C LEU A 436 19.41 5.99 -22.62
N TYR A 437 20.00 4.95 -23.19
CA TYR A 437 19.75 3.56 -22.79
C TYR A 437 20.93 2.89 -22.07
N TYR A 438 22.00 3.64 -21.78
CA TYR A 438 23.21 3.11 -21.13
C TYR A 438 23.51 3.82 -19.81
#